data_637c63ed9a91ec34f02bf34b3dbde07c
#
_entry.id   637c63ed9a91ec34f02bf34b3dbde07c
#
_cell.length_a   1.000
_cell.length_b   1.000
_cell.length_c   1.000
_cell.angle_alpha   90.00
_cell.angle_beta   90.00
_cell.angle_gamma   90.00
#
_symmetry.space_group_name_H-M   'P 1'
#
loop_
_entity.id
_entity.type
_entity.pdbx_description
1 polymer ?
#
loop_
_entity_poly.entity_id
_entity_poly.type
_entity_poly.pdbx_seq_one_letter_code
_entity_poly.pdbx_strand_id
1 'polypeptide(L)'
;ALVCIIFFYSIPSSKRSVYLMPAYPFIAIFLAQYTLYITEYRTKVTRVFAAFMASITAVVMIAVALTMAGAIDPVKIASQYTSHQSTLEMVELVSNMFAYPCGLTICILIVLLAILATVYYQMFKKINIKILYATIALAFAINLLIDGVVMRGIRQGSSARPFAKQVQKEYPLDD
;
A
#
# COMPACT_ATOMS: atom_id res chain seq x y z
N ALA A 1 6.48 27.76 13.15
CA ALA A 1 7.53 26.74 13.27
C ALA A 1 7.60 25.86 12.02
N LEU A 2 6.51 25.16 11.59
CA LEU A 2 6.53 24.21 10.48
C LEU A 2 6.97 24.83 9.14
N VAL A 3 6.46 26.01 8.80
CA VAL A 3 6.82 26.75 7.58
C VAL A 3 8.31 27.11 7.57
N CYS A 4 8.85 27.57 8.73
CA CYS A 4 10.26 27.90 8.85
C CYS A 4 11.14 26.66 8.67
N ILE A 5 10.74 25.51 9.21
CA ILE A 5 11.48 24.25 9.08
C ILE A 5 11.49 23.81 7.61
N ILE A 6 10.33 23.80 6.94
CA ILE A 6 10.24 23.44 5.52
C ILE A 6 11.06 24.39 4.66
N PHE A 7 10.99 25.71 4.91
CA PHE A 7 11.75 26.71 4.18
C PHE A 7 13.26 26.51 4.36
N PHE A 8 13.73 26.35 5.60
CA PHE A 8 15.14 26.14 5.90
C PHE A 8 15.72 24.89 5.21
N TYR A 9 14.97 23.77 5.24
CA TYR A 9 15.40 22.52 4.59
C TYR A 9 15.17 22.48 3.08
N SER A 10 14.51 23.47 2.49
CA SER A 10 14.35 23.60 1.03
C SER A 10 15.52 24.29 0.34
N ILE A 11 16.39 24.99 1.11
CA ILE A 11 17.53 25.75 0.59
C ILE A 11 18.65 24.85 0.05
N PRO A 12 19.03 23.72 0.69
CA PRO A 12 20.14 22.89 0.21
C PRO A 12 19.85 22.29 -1.18
N SER A 13 20.83 22.33 -2.06
CA SER A 13 20.76 21.78 -3.43
C SER A 13 20.69 20.24 -3.46
N SER A 14 21.20 19.58 -2.41
CA SER A 14 21.20 18.12 -2.26
C SER A 14 19.98 17.70 -1.43
N LYS A 15 18.86 17.46 -2.11
CA LYS A 15 17.57 17.07 -1.50
C LYS A 15 17.54 15.59 -1.14
N ARG A 16 18.03 15.20 0.02
CA ARG A 16 17.77 13.87 0.59
C ARG A 16 16.54 13.93 1.48
N SER A 17 15.63 12.96 1.35
CA SER A 17 14.41 12.84 2.17
C SER A 17 14.70 12.83 3.69
N VAL A 18 15.89 12.42 4.09
CA VAL A 18 16.37 12.41 5.47
C VAL A 18 16.35 13.80 6.11
N TYR A 19 16.54 14.88 5.36
CA TYR A 19 16.53 16.25 5.90
C TYR A 19 15.13 16.71 6.36
N LEU A 20 14.07 16.08 5.89
CA LEU A 20 12.69 16.36 6.31
C LEU A 20 12.27 15.59 7.57
N MET A 21 13.08 14.63 8.04
CA MET A 21 12.75 13.84 9.25
C MET A 21 12.34 14.68 10.47
N PRO A 22 13.04 15.79 10.83
CA PRO A 22 12.64 16.61 11.97
C PRO A 22 11.27 17.29 11.81
N ALA A 23 10.78 17.45 10.57
CA ALA A 23 9.49 18.06 10.31
C ALA A 23 8.30 17.06 10.48
N TYR A 24 8.55 15.76 10.37
CA TYR A 24 7.49 14.74 10.42
C TYR A 24 6.63 14.76 11.70
N PRO A 25 7.19 14.90 12.92
CA PRO A 25 6.36 14.98 14.12
C PRO A 25 5.41 16.18 14.11
N PHE A 26 5.88 17.34 13.63
CA PHE A 26 5.06 18.55 13.55
C PHE A 26 3.98 18.42 12.48
N ILE A 27 4.31 17.82 11.32
CA ILE A 27 3.34 17.52 10.26
C ILE A 27 2.29 16.54 10.78
N ALA A 28 2.70 15.49 11.51
CA ALA A 28 1.80 14.51 12.08
C ALA A 28 0.80 15.13 13.07
N ILE A 29 1.29 15.99 13.99
CA ILE A 29 0.44 16.71 14.96
C ILE A 29 -0.54 17.64 14.22
N PHE A 30 -0.06 18.40 13.24
CA PHE A 30 -0.90 19.29 12.45
C PHE A 30 -1.99 18.53 11.69
N LEU A 31 -1.63 17.44 11.02
CA LEU A 31 -2.57 16.60 10.29
C LEU A 31 -3.59 15.95 11.23
N ALA A 32 -3.16 15.49 12.41
CA ALA A 32 -4.07 14.91 13.40
C ALA A 32 -5.10 15.93 13.88
N GLN A 33 -4.67 17.13 14.25
CA GLN A 33 -5.59 18.20 14.67
C GLN A 33 -6.53 18.65 13.54
N TYR A 34 -5.98 18.78 12.32
CA TYR A 34 -6.78 19.16 11.15
C TYR A 34 -7.83 18.09 10.80
N THR A 35 -7.47 16.83 10.91
CA THR A 35 -8.36 15.69 10.66
C THR A 35 -9.49 15.63 11.69
N LEU A 36 -9.18 15.85 12.97
CA LEU A 36 -10.20 15.95 14.03
C LEU A 36 -11.14 17.14 13.79
N TYR A 37 -10.60 18.31 13.45
CA TYR A 37 -11.39 19.49 13.12
C TYR A 37 -12.36 19.24 11.95
N ILE A 38 -11.87 18.64 10.85
CA ILE A 38 -12.73 18.31 9.70
C ILE A 38 -13.82 17.31 10.10
N THR A 39 -13.49 16.33 10.92
CA THR A 39 -14.46 15.31 11.36
C THR A 39 -15.57 15.92 12.20
N GLU A 40 -15.25 16.89 13.02
CA GLU A 40 -16.21 17.56 13.90
C GLU A 40 -17.06 18.61 13.13
N TYR A 41 -16.42 19.50 12.37
CA TYR A 41 -17.08 20.64 11.74
C TYR A 41 -17.47 20.42 10.28
N ARG A 42 -16.82 19.50 9.57
CA ARG A 42 -17.03 19.23 8.14
C ARG A 42 -17.35 17.76 7.84
N THR A 43 -18.36 17.25 8.52
CA THR A 43 -18.75 15.83 8.49
C THR A 43 -18.96 15.26 7.08
N LYS A 44 -19.40 16.07 6.12
CA LYS A 44 -19.56 15.67 4.72
C LYS A 44 -18.20 15.33 4.09
N VAL A 45 -17.17 16.11 4.38
CA VAL A 45 -15.82 15.91 3.84
C VAL A 45 -15.23 14.57 4.31
N THR A 46 -15.38 14.28 5.62
CA THR A 46 -14.93 13.00 6.19
C THR A 46 -15.60 11.80 5.53
N ARG A 47 -16.92 11.90 5.27
CA ARG A 47 -17.65 10.80 4.61
C ARG A 47 -17.26 10.64 3.15
N VAL A 48 -17.11 11.74 2.40
CA VAL A 48 -16.69 11.69 0.99
C VAL A 48 -15.29 11.09 0.89
N PHE A 49 -14.36 11.49 1.77
CA PHE A 49 -13.02 10.92 1.82
C PHE A 49 -13.05 9.43 2.17
N ALA A 50 -13.81 9.04 3.18
CA ALA A 50 -13.98 7.63 3.56
C ALA A 50 -14.59 6.80 2.42
N ALA A 51 -15.61 7.32 1.74
CA ALA A 51 -16.23 6.67 0.59
C ALA A 51 -15.24 6.49 -0.57
N PHE A 52 -14.43 7.52 -0.84
CA PHE A 52 -13.39 7.46 -1.87
C PHE A 52 -12.34 6.40 -1.56
N MET A 53 -11.81 6.39 -0.34
CA MET A 53 -10.83 5.38 0.09
C MET A 53 -11.43 3.97 0.08
N ALA A 54 -12.67 3.81 0.55
CA ALA A 54 -13.37 2.53 0.54
C ALA A 54 -13.64 2.03 -0.88
N SER A 55 -14.00 2.92 -1.82
CA SER A 55 -14.25 2.53 -3.22
C SER A 55 -12.96 2.08 -3.92
N ILE A 56 -11.85 2.80 -3.72
CA ILE A 56 -10.55 2.37 -4.25
C ILE A 56 -10.17 0.98 -3.70
N THR A 57 -10.32 0.79 -2.37
CA THR A 57 -10.01 -0.49 -1.74
C THR A 57 -10.90 -1.61 -2.27
N ALA A 58 -12.19 -1.35 -2.47
CA ALA A 58 -13.12 -2.31 -3.05
C ALA A 58 -12.71 -2.73 -4.47
N VAL A 59 -12.31 -1.78 -5.32
CA VAL A 59 -11.81 -2.06 -6.67
C VAL A 59 -10.55 -2.93 -6.63
N VAL A 60 -9.60 -2.60 -5.74
CA VAL A 60 -8.38 -3.41 -5.56
C VAL A 60 -8.72 -4.81 -5.08
N MET A 61 -9.65 -4.96 -4.12
CA MET A 61 -10.09 -6.27 -3.63
C MET A 61 -10.76 -7.10 -4.71
N ILE A 62 -11.59 -6.48 -5.57
CA ILE A 62 -12.22 -7.15 -6.71
C ILE A 62 -11.14 -7.61 -7.69
N ALA A 63 -10.16 -6.74 -8.03
CA ALA A 63 -9.06 -7.09 -8.92
C ALA A 63 -8.25 -8.29 -8.38
N VAL A 64 -7.93 -8.28 -7.09
CA VAL A 64 -7.24 -9.40 -6.43
C VAL A 64 -8.07 -10.67 -6.47
N ALA A 65 -9.37 -10.60 -6.18
CA ALA A 65 -10.27 -11.75 -6.22
C ALA A 65 -10.38 -12.35 -7.64
N LEU A 66 -10.45 -11.51 -8.67
CA LEU A 66 -10.49 -11.95 -10.07
C LEU A 66 -9.16 -12.60 -10.50
N THR A 67 -8.03 -12.10 -10.00
CA THR A 67 -6.71 -12.72 -10.23
C THR A 67 -6.63 -14.09 -9.55
N MET A 68 -7.10 -14.20 -8.30
CA MET A 68 -7.16 -15.49 -7.58
C MET A 68 -8.09 -16.49 -8.25
N ALA A 69 -9.19 -16.03 -8.83
CA ALA A 69 -10.12 -16.87 -9.58
C ALA A 69 -9.61 -17.27 -10.98
N GLY A 70 -8.45 -16.73 -11.42
CA GLY A 70 -7.90 -16.95 -12.76
C GLY A 70 -8.71 -16.29 -13.88
N ALA A 71 -9.67 -15.41 -13.53
CA ALA A 71 -10.53 -14.74 -14.51
C ALA A 71 -9.81 -13.61 -15.25
N ILE A 72 -8.78 -13.03 -14.64
CA ILE A 72 -7.94 -11.97 -15.21
C ILE A 72 -6.48 -12.39 -15.12
N ASP A 73 -5.78 -12.23 -16.23
CA ASP A 73 -4.33 -12.41 -16.32
C ASP A 73 -3.66 -11.02 -16.33
N PRO A 74 -3.13 -10.54 -15.19
CA PRO A 74 -2.54 -9.21 -15.09
C PRO A 74 -1.36 -9.01 -16.04
N VAL A 75 -0.63 -10.08 -16.36
CA VAL A 75 0.53 -10.03 -17.27
C VAL A 75 0.10 -9.69 -18.69
N LYS A 76 -1.01 -10.29 -19.17
CA LYS A 76 -1.56 -9.97 -20.49
C LYS A 76 -2.03 -8.53 -20.59
N ILE A 77 -2.65 -8.01 -19.53
CA ILE A 77 -3.07 -6.61 -19.50
C ILE A 77 -1.85 -5.69 -19.49
N ALA A 78 -0.85 -5.96 -18.64
CA ALA A 78 0.36 -5.15 -18.55
C ALA A 78 1.16 -5.14 -19.87
N SER A 79 1.23 -6.26 -20.59
CA SER A 79 1.94 -6.36 -21.87
C SER A 79 1.33 -5.49 -22.98
N GLN A 80 0.05 -5.12 -22.88
CA GLN A 80 -0.59 -4.19 -23.82
C GLN A 80 -0.15 -2.73 -23.61
N TYR A 81 0.23 -2.36 -22.36
CA TYR A 81 0.57 -0.98 -22.00
C TYR A 81 2.07 -0.75 -21.85
N THR A 82 2.85 -1.80 -21.65
CA THR A 82 4.29 -1.69 -21.37
C THR A 82 5.05 -2.82 -22.08
N SER A 83 6.12 -2.44 -22.80
CA SER A 83 7.10 -3.37 -23.42
C SER A 83 8.37 -3.53 -22.57
N HIS A 84 8.46 -2.88 -21.39
CA HIS A 84 9.59 -3.02 -20.48
C HIS A 84 9.55 -4.37 -19.77
N GLN A 85 10.53 -5.23 -20.08
CA GLN A 85 10.60 -6.59 -19.57
C GLN A 85 10.68 -6.67 -18.04
N SER A 86 11.44 -5.77 -17.42
CA SER A 86 11.54 -5.68 -15.96
C SER A 86 10.20 -5.37 -15.27
N THR A 87 9.34 -4.59 -15.90
CA THR A 87 8.00 -4.27 -15.38
C THR A 87 7.08 -5.48 -15.50
N LEU A 88 7.15 -6.20 -16.62
CA LEU A 88 6.35 -7.42 -16.83
C LEU A 88 6.73 -8.51 -15.84
N GLU A 89 8.02 -8.73 -15.60
CA GLU A 89 8.52 -9.66 -14.58
C GLU A 89 8.01 -9.29 -13.17
N MET A 90 8.00 -8.00 -12.80
CA MET A 90 7.45 -7.56 -11.52
C MET A 90 5.94 -7.84 -11.41
N VAL A 91 5.18 -7.59 -12.47
CA VAL A 91 3.74 -7.87 -12.52
C VAL A 91 3.49 -9.36 -12.41
N GLU A 92 4.28 -10.19 -13.08
CA GLU A 92 4.19 -11.65 -13.00
C GLU A 92 4.47 -12.15 -11.58
N LEU A 93 5.54 -11.67 -10.93
CA LEU A 93 5.88 -12.03 -9.55
C LEU A 93 4.76 -11.68 -8.57
N VAL A 94 4.21 -10.47 -8.69
CA VAL A 94 3.11 -10.02 -7.84
C VAL A 94 1.84 -10.83 -8.12
N SER A 95 1.53 -11.09 -9.40
CA SER A 95 0.38 -11.92 -9.81
C SER A 95 0.47 -13.34 -9.22
N ASN A 96 1.63 -13.95 -9.27
CA ASN A 96 1.87 -15.28 -8.73
C ASN A 96 1.69 -15.34 -7.20
N MET A 97 2.00 -14.25 -6.47
CA MET A 97 1.73 -14.14 -5.02
C MET A 97 0.23 -14.16 -4.70
N PHE A 98 -0.60 -13.65 -5.59
CA PHE A 98 -2.05 -13.69 -5.44
C PHE A 98 -2.67 -14.96 -6.03
N ALA A 99 -2.12 -15.52 -7.11
CA ALA A 99 -2.59 -16.78 -7.68
C ALA A 99 -2.34 -17.97 -6.74
N TYR A 100 -1.22 -17.95 -6.01
CA TYR A 100 -0.86 -18.97 -5.01
C TYR A 100 -0.69 -18.32 -3.62
N PRO A 101 -1.80 -17.92 -2.96
CA PRO A 101 -1.72 -17.14 -1.74
C PRO A 101 -1.14 -17.95 -0.59
N CYS A 102 -0.13 -17.40 0.08
CA CYS A 102 0.33 -17.90 1.37
C CYS A 102 -0.74 -17.64 2.44
N GLY A 103 -0.74 -18.41 3.54
CA GLY A 103 -1.67 -18.21 4.66
C GLY A 103 -1.67 -16.77 5.19
N LEU A 104 -0.51 -16.11 5.22
CA LEU A 104 -0.40 -14.71 5.60
C LEU A 104 -1.16 -13.77 4.63
N THR A 105 -1.08 -14.01 3.33
CA THR A 105 -1.82 -13.24 2.31
C THR A 105 -3.32 -13.35 2.54
N ILE A 106 -3.82 -14.56 2.78
CA ILE A 106 -5.24 -14.81 3.07
C ILE A 106 -5.67 -14.07 4.34
N CYS A 107 -4.90 -14.14 5.41
CA CYS A 107 -5.18 -13.41 6.65
C CYS A 107 -5.27 -11.90 6.43
N ILE A 108 -4.34 -11.31 5.68
CA ILE A 108 -4.35 -9.87 5.37
C ILE A 108 -5.60 -9.51 4.56
N LEU A 109 -5.99 -10.32 3.56
CA LEU A 109 -7.18 -10.08 2.75
C LEU A 109 -8.47 -10.16 3.58
N ILE A 110 -8.57 -11.11 4.50
CA ILE A 110 -9.72 -11.23 5.42
C ILE A 110 -9.80 -10.00 6.34
N VAL A 111 -8.69 -9.56 6.92
CA VAL A 111 -8.63 -8.36 7.76
C VAL A 111 -9.03 -7.12 6.97
N LEU A 112 -8.52 -6.98 5.75
CA LEU A 112 -8.85 -5.86 4.87
C LEU A 112 -10.35 -5.83 4.52
N LEU A 113 -10.93 -7.00 4.22
CA LEU A 113 -12.37 -7.14 3.96
C LEU A 113 -13.21 -6.77 5.19
N ALA A 114 -12.82 -7.23 6.38
CA ALA A 114 -13.51 -6.92 7.64
C ALA A 114 -13.48 -5.42 7.94
N ILE A 115 -12.32 -4.75 7.75
CA ILE A 115 -12.19 -3.30 7.94
C ILE A 115 -13.02 -2.54 6.90
N LEU A 116 -13.01 -2.97 5.64
CA LEU A 116 -13.82 -2.38 4.58
C LEU A 116 -15.32 -2.46 4.90
N ALA A 117 -15.80 -3.62 5.35
CA ALA A 117 -17.17 -3.81 5.80
C ALA A 117 -17.51 -2.89 7.00
N THR A 118 -16.57 -2.71 7.93
CA THR A 118 -16.74 -1.80 9.07
C THR A 118 -16.86 -0.34 8.62
N VAL A 119 -16.08 0.11 7.63
CA VAL A 119 -16.18 1.47 7.07
C VAL A 119 -17.58 1.69 6.48
N TYR A 120 -18.06 0.77 5.64
CA TYR A 120 -19.41 0.87 5.07
C TYR A 120 -20.49 0.89 6.15
N TYR A 121 -20.40 0.00 7.14
CA TYR A 121 -21.34 -0.06 8.25
C TYR A 121 -21.41 1.26 9.06
N GLN A 122 -20.24 1.85 9.36
CA GLN A 122 -20.17 3.13 10.07
C GLN A 122 -20.71 4.31 9.23
N MET A 123 -20.52 4.27 7.90
CA MET A 123 -21.09 5.26 7.00
C MET A 123 -22.64 5.27 7.05
N PHE A 124 -23.26 4.10 7.11
CA PHE A 124 -24.72 3.97 7.27
C PHE A 124 -25.19 4.52 8.62
N LYS A 125 -24.44 4.27 9.71
CA LYS A 125 -24.77 4.76 11.05
C LYS A 125 -24.50 6.25 11.27
N LYS A 126 -23.81 6.92 10.34
CA LYS A 126 -23.51 8.37 10.38
C LYS A 126 -22.69 8.83 11.60
N ILE A 127 -21.91 7.95 12.23
CA ILE A 127 -21.05 8.27 13.38
C ILE A 127 -19.66 8.69 12.85
N ASN A 128 -19.46 10.00 12.68
CA ASN A 128 -18.30 10.55 11.98
C ASN A 128 -16.94 10.18 12.59
N ILE A 129 -16.81 10.19 13.92
CA ILE A 129 -15.56 9.83 14.60
C ILE A 129 -15.17 8.36 14.35
N LYS A 130 -16.16 7.46 14.33
CA LYS A 130 -15.92 6.04 14.05
C LYS A 130 -15.57 5.81 12.59
N ILE A 131 -16.14 6.60 11.67
CA ILE A 131 -15.77 6.58 10.24
C ILE A 131 -14.31 6.96 10.09
N LEU A 132 -13.84 7.99 10.80
CA LEU A 132 -12.44 8.40 10.76
C LEU A 132 -11.50 7.27 11.21
N TYR A 133 -11.75 6.67 12.39
CA TYR A 133 -10.91 5.58 12.88
C TYR A 133 -10.92 4.37 11.95
N ALA A 134 -12.08 4.00 11.41
CA ALA A 134 -12.19 2.92 10.44
C ALA A 134 -11.43 3.22 9.15
N THR A 135 -11.44 4.47 8.68
CA THR A 135 -10.68 4.88 7.48
C THR A 135 -9.17 4.85 7.73
N ILE A 136 -8.70 5.27 8.91
CA ILE A 136 -7.30 5.15 9.32
C ILE A 136 -6.88 3.67 9.36
N ALA A 137 -7.69 2.82 9.99
CA ALA A 137 -7.45 1.38 10.02
C ALA A 137 -7.40 0.78 8.61
N LEU A 138 -8.26 1.24 7.69
CA LEU A 138 -8.24 0.83 6.29
C LEU A 138 -6.93 1.21 5.60
N ALA A 139 -6.43 2.44 5.81
CA ALA A 139 -5.15 2.88 5.28
C ALA A 139 -3.97 2.03 5.79
N PHE A 140 -3.96 1.68 7.08
CA PHE A 140 -2.97 0.74 7.63
C PHE A 140 -3.07 -0.65 7.03
N ALA A 141 -4.28 -1.18 6.82
CA ALA A 141 -4.48 -2.48 6.22
C ALA A 141 -4.02 -2.53 4.75
N ILE A 142 -4.22 -1.44 3.99
CA ILE A 142 -3.68 -1.30 2.63
C ILE A 142 -2.15 -1.30 2.66
N ASN A 143 -1.51 -0.56 3.58
CA ASN A 143 -0.06 -0.58 3.74
C ASN A 143 0.45 -1.98 4.08
N LEU A 144 -0.23 -2.72 4.97
CA LEU A 144 0.10 -4.11 5.27
C LEU A 144 0.01 -5.03 4.04
N LEU A 145 -0.97 -4.81 3.16
CA LEU A 145 -1.09 -5.55 1.90
C LEU A 145 0.09 -5.25 0.98
N ILE A 146 0.44 -3.96 0.83
CA ILE A 146 1.56 -3.54 -0.02
C ILE A 146 2.88 -4.09 0.52
N ASP A 147 3.19 -3.87 1.79
CA ASP A 147 4.46 -4.29 2.39
C ASP A 147 4.56 -5.81 2.57
N GLY A 148 3.47 -6.45 3.01
CA GLY A 148 3.45 -7.88 3.33
C GLY A 148 3.36 -8.78 2.12
N VAL A 149 2.74 -8.35 1.03
CA VAL A 149 2.51 -9.15 -0.17
C VAL A 149 3.29 -8.59 -1.36
N VAL A 150 2.98 -7.35 -1.79
CA VAL A 150 3.55 -6.77 -3.01
C VAL A 150 5.07 -6.58 -2.89
N MET A 151 5.52 -5.90 -1.82
CA MET A 151 6.95 -5.66 -1.60
C MET A 151 7.73 -6.95 -1.34
N ARG A 152 7.10 -7.96 -0.75
CA ARG A 152 7.71 -9.27 -0.58
C ARG A 152 7.95 -9.94 -1.93
N GLY A 153 6.98 -9.89 -2.86
CA GLY A 153 7.13 -10.40 -4.22
C GLY A 153 8.27 -9.70 -4.98
N ILE A 154 8.27 -8.37 -4.95
CA ILE A 154 9.31 -7.56 -5.61
C ILE A 154 10.69 -7.85 -5.04
N ARG A 155 10.85 -7.95 -3.71
CA ARG A 155 12.15 -8.29 -3.08
C ARG A 155 12.64 -9.68 -3.43
N GLN A 156 11.75 -10.65 -3.61
CA GLN A 156 12.14 -11.99 -4.02
C GLN A 156 12.66 -12.00 -5.46
N GLY A 157 12.03 -11.25 -6.37
CA GLY A 157 12.47 -11.11 -7.75
C GLY A 157 13.77 -10.31 -7.90
N SER A 158 13.94 -9.25 -7.11
CA SER A 158 15.15 -8.40 -7.13
C SER A 158 16.31 -8.98 -6.31
N SER A 159 16.13 -10.14 -5.69
CA SER A 159 17.14 -10.77 -4.85
C SER A 159 18.26 -11.37 -5.71
N ALA A 160 19.50 -11.07 -5.39
CA ALA A 160 20.67 -11.73 -5.99
C ALA A 160 20.83 -13.21 -5.58
N ARG A 161 19.96 -13.75 -4.70
CA ARG A 161 20.03 -15.14 -4.24
C ARG A 161 19.93 -16.20 -5.34
N PRO A 162 19.04 -16.09 -6.35
CA PRO A 162 19.02 -17.06 -7.45
C PRO A 162 20.34 -17.07 -8.20
N PHE A 163 20.86 -15.88 -8.52
CA PHE A 163 22.16 -15.73 -9.19
C PHE A 163 23.31 -16.29 -8.34
N ALA A 164 23.36 -15.95 -7.05
CA ALA A 164 24.40 -16.47 -6.15
C ALA A 164 24.36 -18.01 -6.04
N LYS A 165 23.16 -18.62 -5.99
CA LYS A 165 23.01 -20.08 -6.00
C LYS A 165 23.44 -20.71 -7.34
N GLN A 166 23.20 -20.04 -8.44
CA GLN A 166 23.61 -20.51 -9.76
C GLN A 166 25.13 -20.46 -9.88
N VAL A 167 25.77 -19.36 -9.47
CA VAL A 167 27.22 -19.22 -9.43
C VAL A 167 27.86 -20.28 -8.50
N GLN A 168 27.29 -20.49 -7.32
CA GLN A 168 27.79 -21.52 -6.38
C GLN A 168 27.65 -22.93 -6.93
N LYS A 169 26.67 -23.18 -7.80
CA LYS A 169 26.47 -24.47 -8.45
C LYS A 169 27.45 -24.69 -9.62
N GLU A 170 27.76 -23.63 -10.38
CA GLU A 170 28.72 -23.66 -11.48
C GLU A 170 30.19 -23.63 -11.02
N TYR A 171 30.43 -22.93 -9.91
CA TYR A 171 31.75 -22.78 -9.29
C TYR A 171 31.68 -23.23 -7.81
N PRO A 172 31.63 -24.53 -7.49
CA PRO A 172 31.70 -24.98 -6.11
C PRO A 172 33.00 -24.47 -5.51
N LEU A 173 32.92 -23.75 -4.38
CA LEU A 173 34.08 -23.42 -3.57
C LEU A 173 34.62 -24.72 -3.02
N ASP A 174 35.77 -25.21 -3.56
CA ASP A 174 36.51 -26.29 -2.96
C ASP A 174 37.07 -25.76 -1.63
N ASP A 175 36.67 -26.41 -0.53
CA ASP A 175 37.22 -26.20 0.81
C ASP A 175 38.66 -26.74 0.95
#